data_ca9878106428d16afa346f846c367abf
#
_entry.id   ca9878106428d16afa346f846c367abf
#
_cell.length_a   1.000
_cell.length_b   1.000
_cell.length_c   1.000
_cell.angle_alpha   90.00
_cell.angle_beta   90.00
_cell.angle_gamma   90.00
#
_symmetry.space_group_name_H-M   'P 1'
#
loop_
_entity.id
_entity.type
_entity.pdbx_description
1 polymer ?
#
loop_
_entity_poly.entity_id
_entity_poly.type
_entity_poly.pdbx_seq_one_letter_code
_entity_poly.pdbx_strand_id
1 'polypeptide(L)'
;RVSNLEIDSDDLAIYIGKNDKTTFELHLDYFGRQTQRTLDLFTADDSIHCDLIAGTVSYLKKGETIKLESERNAFQMAEIAHFFEIINNKTINDSTLEHAYQVLKLAKGEF
;
A
#
# COMPACT_ATOMS: atom_id res chain seq x y z
N ARG A 1 7.37 -9.80 18.48
CA ARG A 1 8.62 -9.06 18.30
C ARG A 1 9.75 -10.02 17.96
N VAL A 2 10.49 -9.79 16.90
CA VAL A 2 11.54 -10.69 16.40
C VAL A 2 12.92 -10.02 16.31
N SER A 3 13.00 -8.70 16.32
CA SER A 3 14.25 -7.95 16.27
C SER A 3 14.77 -7.54 17.65
N ASN A 4 15.96 -6.94 17.70
CA ASN A 4 16.56 -6.34 18.90
C ASN A 4 16.28 -4.84 19.03
N LEU A 5 15.28 -4.32 18.34
CA LEU A 5 14.88 -2.92 18.48
C LEU A 5 14.28 -2.67 19.86
N GLU A 6 14.67 -1.54 20.47
CA GLU A 6 14.13 -1.09 21.77
C GLU A 6 12.78 -0.39 21.58
N ILE A 7 11.77 -1.15 21.14
CA ILE A 7 10.40 -0.66 20.92
C ILE A 7 9.40 -1.54 21.67
N ASP A 8 8.34 -0.95 22.14
CA ASP A 8 7.24 -1.65 22.83
C ASP A 8 6.05 -1.86 21.87
N SER A 9 6.34 -2.44 20.71
CA SER A 9 5.34 -2.79 19.70
C SER A 9 5.82 -3.97 18.87
N ASP A 10 4.94 -4.51 18.03
CA ASP A 10 5.33 -5.48 17.03
C ASP A 10 6.26 -4.83 16.01
N ASP A 11 7.33 -5.52 15.66
CA ASP A 11 8.34 -5.08 14.69
C ASP A 11 8.29 -5.87 13.39
N LEU A 12 7.44 -6.86 13.33
CA LEU A 12 7.12 -7.67 12.15
C LEU A 12 5.64 -8.00 12.13
N ALA A 13 5.00 -7.81 11.00
CA ALA A 13 3.67 -8.33 10.71
C ALA A 13 3.66 -8.95 9.31
N ILE A 14 3.15 -10.16 9.20
CA ILE A 14 2.94 -10.86 7.93
C ILE A 14 1.48 -11.27 7.86
N TYR A 15 0.82 -10.88 6.77
CA TYR A 15 -0.56 -11.24 6.50
C TYR A 15 -0.62 -12.04 5.21
N ILE A 16 -1.27 -13.18 5.25
CA ILE A 16 -1.57 -14.00 4.08
C ILE A 16 -3.08 -14.16 4.01
N GLY A 17 -3.66 -13.82 2.89
CA GLY A 17 -5.08 -13.90 2.70
C GLY A 17 -5.48 -14.24 1.27
N LYS A 18 -6.71 -14.65 1.11
CA LYS A 18 -7.28 -14.90 -0.20
C LYS A 18 -8.77 -14.62 -0.23
N ASN A 19 -9.25 -14.25 -1.40
CA ASN A 19 -10.65 -14.31 -1.77
C ASN A 19 -10.83 -15.26 -2.97
N ASP A 20 -12.01 -15.29 -3.59
CA ASP A 20 -12.30 -16.18 -4.71
C ASP A 20 -11.39 -15.99 -5.94
N LYS A 21 -10.78 -14.83 -6.07
CA LYS A 21 -10.02 -14.43 -7.27
C LYS A 21 -8.55 -14.11 -7.01
N THR A 22 -8.21 -13.76 -5.77
CA THR A 22 -6.89 -13.20 -5.46
C THR A 22 -6.34 -13.80 -4.19
N THR A 23 -5.05 -14.15 -4.21
CA THR A 23 -4.27 -14.44 -3.00
C THR A 23 -3.28 -13.31 -2.82
N PHE A 24 -3.08 -12.87 -1.58
CA PHE A 24 -2.12 -11.82 -1.26
C PHE A 24 -1.24 -12.21 -0.08
N GLU A 25 -0.04 -11.65 -0.08
CA GLU A 25 0.88 -11.62 1.05
C GLU A 25 1.26 -10.16 1.31
N LEU A 26 1.26 -9.75 2.57
CA LEU A 26 1.71 -8.45 3.01
C LEU A 26 2.77 -8.64 4.09
N HIS A 27 3.96 -8.08 3.86
CA HIS A 27 5.07 -8.07 4.80
C HIS A 27 5.36 -6.64 5.26
N LEU A 28 5.34 -6.42 6.55
CA LEU A 28 5.65 -5.13 7.19
C LEU A 28 6.71 -5.37 8.26
N ASP A 29 7.82 -4.63 8.22
CA ASP A 29 8.85 -4.68 9.26
C ASP A 29 9.48 -3.32 9.55
N TYR A 30 10.07 -3.19 10.73
CA TYR A 30 10.82 -2.01 11.17
C TYR A 30 12.34 -2.17 11.13
N PHE A 31 12.84 -3.37 10.88
CA PHE A 31 14.26 -3.69 10.98
C PHE A 31 14.97 -3.90 9.63
N GLY A 32 14.25 -3.77 8.54
CA GLY A 32 14.82 -3.78 7.19
C GLY A 32 15.90 -2.72 7.05
N ARG A 33 17.05 -3.10 6.47
CA ARG A 33 18.21 -2.21 6.31
C ARG A 33 18.02 -1.15 5.24
N GLN A 34 17.05 -1.36 4.36
CA GLN A 34 16.69 -0.45 3.29
C GLN A 34 15.20 -0.17 3.38
N THR A 35 14.83 1.09 3.22
CA THR A 35 13.43 1.47 3.11
C THR A 35 12.87 0.93 1.79
N GLN A 36 11.86 0.11 1.88
CA GLN A 36 11.16 -0.47 0.73
C GLN A 36 9.67 -0.25 0.86
N ARG A 37 9.02 0.07 -0.23
CA ARG A 37 7.56 0.09 -0.35
C ARG A 37 7.21 -0.36 -1.74
N THR A 38 7.01 -1.65 -1.91
CA THR A 38 6.79 -2.28 -3.21
C THR A 38 5.47 -3.03 -3.24
N LEU A 39 4.92 -3.18 -4.43
CA LEU A 39 3.78 -4.03 -4.72
C LEU A 39 4.06 -4.84 -5.97
N ASP A 40 4.01 -6.16 -5.85
CA ASP A 40 4.14 -7.08 -6.96
C ASP A 40 2.77 -7.70 -7.29
N LEU A 41 2.33 -7.57 -8.53
CA LEU A 41 1.09 -8.14 -9.03
C LEU A 41 1.41 -9.21 -10.07
N PHE A 42 0.98 -10.43 -9.81
CA PHE A 42 1.12 -11.57 -10.72
C PHE A 42 -0.23 -11.84 -11.39
N THR A 43 -0.31 -11.53 -12.69
CA THR A 43 -1.50 -11.73 -13.51
C THR A 43 -1.28 -12.83 -14.54
N ALA A 44 -2.33 -13.24 -15.25
CA ALA A 44 -2.21 -14.21 -16.32
C ALA A 44 -1.34 -13.70 -17.49
N ASP A 45 -1.29 -12.38 -17.69
CA ASP A 45 -0.65 -11.78 -18.86
C ASP A 45 0.74 -11.23 -18.57
N ASP A 46 0.96 -10.68 -17.37
CA ASP A 46 2.23 -10.04 -16.99
C ASP A 46 2.48 -10.11 -15.49
N SER A 47 3.72 -9.86 -15.10
CA SER A 47 4.10 -9.54 -13.72
C SER A 47 4.40 -8.04 -13.64
N ILE A 48 3.72 -7.34 -12.74
CA ILE A 48 3.82 -5.89 -12.59
C ILE A 48 4.51 -5.60 -11.28
N HIS A 49 5.61 -4.87 -11.33
CA HIS A 49 6.35 -4.41 -10.16
C HIS A 49 6.15 -2.91 -9.97
N CYS A 50 5.66 -2.53 -8.80
CA CYS A 50 5.49 -1.13 -8.41
C CYS A 50 6.49 -0.79 -7.29
N ASP A 51 7.34 0.20 -7.51
CA ASP A 51 8.14 0.83 -6.46
C ASP A 51 7.49 2.17 -6.09
N LEU A 52 6.86 2.21 -4.92
CA LEU A 52 6.11 3.38 -4.46
C LEU A 52 7.01 4.49 -3.92
N ILE A 53 8.29 4.21 -3.68
CA ILE A 53 9.29 5.22 -3.29
C ILE A 53 9.87 5.88 -4.54
N ALA A 54 10.28 5.07 -5.52
CA ALA A 54 10.79 5.57 -6.79
C ALA A 54 9.70 6.13 -7.72
N GLY A 55 8.43 5.82 -7.45
CA GLY A 55 7.30 6.21 -8.29
C GLY A 55 7.32 5.50 -9.64
N THR A 56 7.66 4.21 -9.67
CA THR A 56 7.75 3.45 -10.93
C THR A 56 6.78 2.28 -10.97
N VAL A 57 6.27 2.00 -12.15
CA VAL A 57 5.47 0.81 -12.48
C VAL A 57 6.12 0.10 -13.66
N SER A 58 6.58 -1.12 -13.44
CA SER A 58 7.29 -1.93 -14.44
C SER A 58 6.47 -3.15 -14.85
N TYR A 59 6.24 -3.30 -16.15
CA TYR A 59 5.62 -4.47 -16.76
C TYR A 59 6.75 -5.41 -17.22
N LEU A 60 7.01 -6.46 -16.45
CA LEU A 60 8.23 -7.25 -16.59
C LEU A 60 8.28 -8.06 -17.88
N LYS A 61 7.16 -8.62 -18.34
CA LYS A 61 7.08 -9.36 -19.59
C LYS A 61 7.17 -8.43 -20.81
N LYS A 62 6.54 -7.28 -20.76
CA LYS A 62 6.58 -6.28 -21.83
C LYS A 62 7.91 -5.53 -21.89
N GLY A 63 8.65 -5.48 -20.77
CA GLY A 63 9.88 -4.71 -20.66
C GLY A 63 9.66 -3.19 -20.62
N GLU A 64 8.48 -2.76 -20.20
CA GLU A 64 8.09 -1.35 -20.10
C GLU A 64 8.14 -0.87 -18.66
N THR A 65 8.66 0.32 -18.43
CA THR A 65 8.60 1.00 -17.13
C THR A 65 8.02 2.39 -17.30
N ILE A 66 6.98 2.66 -16.53
CA ILE A 66 6.36 3.99 -16.40
C ILE A 66 6.91 4.63 -15.14
N LYS A 67 7.42 5.85 -15.25
CA LYS A 67 7.81 6.67 -14.10
C LYS A 67 6.78 7.77 -13.89
N LEU A 68 6.23 7.82 -12.69
CA LEU A 68 5.34 8.87 -12.24
C LEU A 68 6.21 9.96 -11.60
N GLU A 69 6.37 11.07 -12.30
CA GLU A 69 7.04 12.22 -11.72
C GLU A 69 6.08 12.94 -10.76
N SER A 70 6.54 13.18 -9.55
CA SER A 70 5.78 13.92 -8.56
C SER A 70 6.71 14.93 -7.87
N GLU A 71 6.19 16.14 -7.69
CA GLU A 71 6.86 17.14 -6.86
C GLU A 71 6.77 16.74 -5.39
N ARG A 72 7.66 17.31 -4.57
CA ARG A 72 7.59 17.18 -3.12
C ARG A 72 6.21 17.63 -2.63
N ASN A 73 5.58 16.83 -1.80
CA ASN A 73 4.23 17.01 -1.25
C ASN A 73 3.08 16.83 -2.28
N ALA A 74 3.33 16.35 -3.50
CA ALA A 74 2.28 16.14 -4.49
C ALA A 74 1.18 15.20 -3.98
N PHE A 75 1.54 14.16 -3.25
CA PHE A 75 0.58 13.20 -2.67
C PHE A 75 -0.30 13.85 -1.60
N GLN A 76 0.27 14.66 -0.72
CA GLN A 76 -0.47 15.38 0.32
C GLN A 76 -1.42 16.41 -0.29
N MET A 77 -1.00 17.09 -1.34
CA MET A 77 -1.86 18.04 -2.06
C MET A 77 -3.01 17.34 -2.77
N ALA A 78 -2.74 16.18 -3.37
CA ALA A 78 -3.79 15.37 -4.00
C ALA A 78 -4.81 14.85 -2.97
N GLU A 79 -4.34 14.38 -1.81
CA GLU A 79 -5.20 13.93 -0.71
C GLU A 79 -6.12 15.05 -0.22
N ILE A 80 -5.59 16.25 0.02
CA ILE A 80 -6.37 17.40 0.45
C ILE A 80 -7.39 17.81 -0.64
N ALA A 81 -6.97 17.84 -1.90
CA ALA A 81 -7.87 18.16 -3.01
C ALA A 81 -9.03 17.17 -3.10
N HIS A 82 -8.74 15.87 -3.01
CA HIS A 82 -9.75 14.81 -3.02
C HIS A 82 -10.73 14.93 -1.83
N PHE A 83 -10.23 15.25 -0.65
CA PHE A 83 -11.07 15.52 0.52
C PHE A 83 -12.08 16.65 0.28
N PHE A 84 -11.64 17.76 -0.34
CA PHE A 84 -12.53 18.85 -0.71
C PHE A 84 -13.54 18.47 -1.79
N GLU A 85 -13.17 17.62 -2.73
CA GLU A 85 -14.10 17.10 -3.73
C GLU A 85 -15.21 16.25 -3.09
N ILE A 86 -14.87 15.43 -2.09
CA ILE A 86 -15.85 14.65 -1.31
C ILE A 86 -16.80 15.59 -0.55
N ILE A 87 -16.28 16.58 0.17
CA ILE A 87 -17.10 17.56 0.92
C ILE A 87 -18.07 18.31 -0.01
N ASN A 88 -17.62 18.69 -1.18
CA ASN A 88 -18.41 19.40 -2.17
C ASN A 88 -19.32 18.49 -3.01
N ASN A 89 -19.45 17.20 -2.68
CA ASN A 89 -20.22 16.19 -3.40
C ASN A 89 -19.88 16.06 -4.89
N LYS A 90 -18.61 16.30 -5.25
CA LYS A 90 -18.11 16.13 -6.61
C LYS A 90 -17.64 14.70 -6.88
N THR A 91 -17.31 13.96 -5.83
CA THR A 91 -16.94 12.55 -5.88
C THR A 91 -17.51 11.79 -4.67
N ILE A 92 -17.52 10.49 -4.76
CA ILE A 92 -17.96 9.63 -3.65
C ILE A 92 -16.88 9.53 -2.58
N ASN A 93 -17.29 9.32 -1.32
CA ASN A 93 -16.36 9.04 -0.24
C ASN A 93 -15.89 7.58 -0.34
N ASP A 94 -14.68 7.37 -0.81
CA ASP A 94 -13.98 6.08 -0.92
C ASP A 94 -13.18 5.72 0.33
N SER A 95 -13.09 6.62 1.30
CA SER A 95 -12.36 6.45 2.56
C SER A 95 -13.31 6.59 3.77
N THR A 96 -14.25 5.67 3.87
CA THR A 96 -15.28 5.70 4.91
C THR A 96 -14.74 5.29 6.27
N LEU A 97 -15.41 5.74 7.35
CA LEU A 97 -15.10 5.34 8.72
C LEU A 97 -15.21 3.82 8.91
N GLU A 98 -16.19 3.20 8.27
CA GLU A 98 -16.37 1.74 8.31
C GLU A 98 -15.14 1.03 7.70
N HIS A 99 -14.69 1.46 6.53
CA HIS A 99 -13.48 0.91 5.91
C HIS A 99 -12.24 1.09 6.81
N ALA A 100 -12.04 2.29 7.36
CA ALA A 100 -10.93 2.55 8.27
C ALA A 100 -10.98 1.65 9.52
N TYR A 101 -12.17 1.40 10.05
CA TYR A 101 -12.37 0.50 11.19
C TYR A 101 -12.04 -0.96 10.85
N GLN A 102 -12.45 -1.45 9.67
CA GLN A 102 -12.09 -2.78 9.22
C GLN A 102 -10.58 -2.96 9.03
N VAL A 103 -9.90 -1.96 8.46
CA VAL A 103 -8.44 -1.97 8.33
C VAL A 103 -7.77 -2.00 9.71
N LEU A 104 -8.26 -1.22 10.67
CA LEU A 104 -7.73 -1.20 12.04
C LEU A 104 -7.91 -2.56 12.73
N LYS A 105 -9.06 -3.20 12.60
CA LYS A 105 -9.32 -4.55 13.13
C LYS A 105 -8.32 -5.55 12.54
N LEU A 106 -8.16 -5.53 11.21
CA LEU A 106 -7.20 -6.40 10.54
C LEU A 106 -5.78 -6.19 11.07
N ALA A 107 -5.35 -4.93 11.22
CA ALA A 107 -4.04 -4.59 11.75
C ALA A 107 -3.81 -5.08 13.20
N LYS A 108 -4.88 -5.18 13.98
CA LYS A 108 -4.87 -5.71 15.37
C LYS A 108 -5.03 -7.24 15.44
N GLY A 109 -5.20 -7.93 14.30
CA GLY A 109 -5.48 -9.36 14.27
C GLY A 109 -6.88 -9.73 14.77
N GLU A 110 -7.83 -8.81 14.72
CA GLU A 110 -9.22 -9.01 15.13
C GLU A 110 -10.06 -9.35 13.86
N PHE A 111 -10.43 -10.60 13.72
CA PHE A 111 -11.20 -11.10 12.57
C PHE A 111 -12.64 -11.42 12.93
#